data_cbaecf0b1c9bedc7a67b6e10cfe7b187
#
_entry.id   cbaecf0b1c9bedc7a67b6e10cfe7b187
#
_cell.length_a   1.000
_cell.length_b   1.000
_cell.length_c   1.000
_cell.angle_alpha   90.00
_cell.angle_beta   90.00
_cell.angle_gamma   90.00
#
_symmetry.space_group_name_H-M   'P 1'
#
loop_
_entity.id
_entity.type
_entity.pdbx_description
1 polymer ?
#
loop_
_entity_poly.entity_id
_entity_poly.type
_entity_poly.pdbx_seq_one_letter_code
_entity_poly.pdbx_strand_id
1 'polypeptide(L)'
;MKYQVDQYIPMSSDEAKVDWALLGGSLKSQNQNEVLITSVSKQYSEERLELIESLGLNVIAEEPDPLAMVRALVPATASNSAYMLVDMGELSTDIALTYGDTPRLIRTIPTGLNSLVKAVAQNLSVQEDQARQFILKFGLDQSRLEGQVFRAVEMTLDNFASELSKSIKFFQNRYEDVAVSQALLSGYGATVPQIDSYLAGKINISAVATSPWQNINVSQSMQQQLAPIANEFATAVGLAKRRNLS
;
A
#
# COMPACT_ATOMS: atom_id res chain seq x y z
N MET A 1 15.05 17.53 17.87
CA MET A 1 14.87 16.83 16.60
C MET A 1 15.79 17.34 15.49
N LYS A 2 15.96 18.64 15.26
CA LYS A 2 16.80 19.17 14.17
C LYS A 2 18.23 18.57 14.08
N TYR A 3 18.80 18.10 15.15
CA TYR A 3 20.20 17.61 15.24
C TYR A 3 20.33 16.07 15.21
N GLN A 4 19.24 15.32 15.06
CA GLN A 4 19.28 13.85 15.09
C GLN A 4 18.65 13.22 13.82
N VAL A 5 18.12 14.02 12.92
CA VAL A 5 17.42 13.54 11.72
C VAL A 5 18.36 12.74 10.83
N ASP A 6 19.61 13.18 10.69
CA ASP A 6 20.63 12.49 9.88
C ASP A 6 20.90 11.05 10.30
N GLN A 7 20.52 10.66 11.53
CA GLN A 7 20.66 9.29 12.01
C GLN A 7 19.53 8.37 11.52
N TYR A 8 18.44 8.95 11.04
CA TYR A 8 17.20 8.21 10.70
C TYR A 8 16.86 8.25 9.21
N ILE A 9 17.50 9.12 8.43
CA ILE A 9 17.24 9.23 6.99
C ILE A 9 18.40 8.64 6.18
N PRO A 10 18.13 7.99 5.03
CA PRO A 10 19.15 7.31 4.23
C PRO A 10 19.94 8.23 3.30
N MET A 11 19.80 9.56 3.43
CA MET A 11 20.44 10.58 2.59
C MET A 11 20.93 11.74 3.46
N SER A 12 21.83 12.59 2.94
CA SER A 12 22.28 13.76 3.66
C SER A 12 21.15 14.78 3.88
N SER A 13 21.16 15.50 5.00
CA SER A 13 20.15 16.53 5.29
C SER A 13 20.15 17.68 4.26
N ASP A 14 21.26 17.91 3.56
CA ASP A 14 21.36 18.94 2.51
C ASP A 14 20.62 18.53 1.22
N GLU A 15 20.54 17.21 0.96
CA GLU A 15 19.87 16.63 -0.21
C GLU A 15 18.43 16.20 0.09
N ALA A 16 18.04 16.18 1.36
CA ALA A 16 16.74 15.75 1.81
C ALA A 16 15.81 16.95 2.09
N LYS A 17 14.56 16.81 1.65
CA LYS A 17 13.43 17.55 2.21
C LYS A 17 12.83 16.66 3.28
N VAL A 18 12.80 17.14 4.52
CA VAL A 18 12.37 16.36 5.68
C VAL A 18 11.19 17.02 6.35
N ASP A 19 10.19 16.24 6.64
CA ASP A 19 9.04 16.65 7.44
C ASP A 19 8.75 15.60 8.51
N TRP A 20 7.97 15.96 9.52
CA TRP A 20 7.60 15.06 10.60
C TRP A 20 6.19 15.32 11.12
N ALA A 21 5.53 14.28 11.58
CA ALA A 21 4.23 14.34 12.20
C ALA A 21 4.24 13.64 13.56
N LEU A 22 3.59 14.24 14.55
CA LEU A 22 3.38 13.63 15.87
C LEU A 22 2.29 12.55 15.74
N LEU A 23 2.62 11.32 16.09
CA LEU A 23 1.67 10.19 16.05
C LEU A 23 0.90 9.99 17.36
N GLY A 24 1.21 10.79 18.38
CA GLY A 24 0.64 10.66 19.73
C GLY A 24 1.49 9.83 20.67
N GLY A 25 0.88 9.32 21.74
CA GLY A 25 1.56 8.50 22.74
C GLY A 25 2.17 7.24 22.14
N SER A 26 3.34 6.87 22.65
CA SER A 26 4.03 5.64 22.21
C SER A 26 3.24 4.41 22.63
N LEU A 27 3.06 3.48 21.70
CA LEU A 27 2.50 2.16 21.97
C LEU A 27 3.50 1.24 22.70
N LYS A 28 4.78 1.66 22.78
CA LYS A 28 5.87 0.88 23.36
C LYS A 28 6.27 1.34 24.75
N SER A 29 6.18 2.63 25.04
CA SER A 29 6.73 3.22 26.25
C SER A 29 5.81 4.30 26.80
N GLN A 30 5.49 4.21 28.09
CA GLN A 30 4.74 5.26 28.77
C GLN A 30 5.54 6.57 28.81
N ASN A 31 4.84 7.69 28.75
CA ASN A 31 5.41 9.04 28.78
C ASN A 31 6.35 9.41 27.59
N GLN A 32 6.27 8.68 26.47
CA GLN A 32 6.93 9.01 25.23
C GLN A 32 5.92 9.22 24.11
N ASN A 33 6.28 10.05 23.14
CA ASN A 33 5.52 10.23 21.93
C ASN A 33 6.27 9.59 20.75
N GLU A 34 5.50 9.05 19.81
CA GLU A 34 6.04 8.59 18.54
C GLU A 34 5.91 9.67 17.47
N VAL A 35 6.87 9.69 16.59
CA VAL A 35 6.96 10.66 15.50
C VAL A 35 7.18 9.90 14.19
N LEU A 36 6.40 10.21 13.18
CA LEU A 36 6.65 9.80 11.82
C LEU A 36 7.60 10.81 11.18
N ILE A 37 8.72 10.35 10.67
CA ILE A 37 9.67 11.15 9.90
C ILE A 37 9.50 10.74 8.44
N THR A 38 9.33 11.72 7.58
CA THR A 38 9.26 11.55 6.12
C THR A 38 10.43 12.29 5.50
N SER A 39 11.14 11.64 4.61
CA SER A 39 12.21 12.27 3.82
C SER A 39 12.08 11.91 2.35
N VAL A 40 12.35 12.87 1.49
CA VAL A 40 12.36 12.72 0.04
C VAL A 40 13.55 13.50 -0.52
N SER A 41 14.08 13.07 -1.67
CA SER A 41 15.08 13.88 -2.38
C SER A 41 14.53 15.27 -2.66
N LYS A 42 15.29 16.29 -2.27
CA LYS A 42 14.92 17.68 -2.49
C LYS A 42 14.75 17.98 -3.98
N GLN A 43 15.70 17.52 -4.80
CA GLN A 43 15.62 17.65 -6.25
C GLN A 43 14.34 17.00 -6.80
N TYR A 44 14.01 15.77 -6.38
CA TYR A 44 12.81 15.07 -6.83
C TYR A 44 11.53 15.84 -6.48
N SER A 45 11.43 16.35 -5.25
CA SER A 45 10.29 17.16 -4.81
C SER A 45 10.17 18.46 -5.63
N GLU A 46 11.28 19.20 -5.82
CA GLU A 46 11.29 20.45 -6.55
C GLU A 46 10.88 20.25 -8.02
N GLU A 47 11.43 19.26 -8.71
CA GLU A 47 11.06 18.92 -10.09
C GLU A 47 9.57 18.59 -10.25
N ARG A 48 8.96 17.90 -9.27
CA ARG A 48 7.52 17.59 -9.27
C ARG A 48 6.65 18.82 -9.02
N LEU A 49 7.06 19.67 -8.09
CA LEU A 49 6.37 20.93 -7.82
C LEU A 49 6.38 21.83 -9.05
N GLU A 50 7.54 22.05 -9.67
CA GLU A 50 7.68 22.86 -10.87
C GLU A 50 6.82 22.33 -12.03
N LEU A 51 6.79 21.00 -12.22
CA LEU A 51 5.96 20.37 -13.25
C LEU A 51 4.47 20.70 -13.04
N ILE A 52 3.94 20.50 -11.82
CA ILE A 52 2.53 20.68 -11.53
C ILE A 52 2.16 22.18 -11.56
N GLU A 53 3.01 23.04 -11.04
CA GLU A 53 2.80 24.49 -11.05
C GLU A 53 2.85 25.06 -12.48
N SER A 54 3.69 24.49 -13.36
CA SER A 54 3.73 24.87 -14.78
C SER A 54 2.41 24.62 -15.52
N LEU A 55 1.57 23.70 -15.01
CA LEU A 55 0.22 23.43 -15.50
C LEU A 55 -0.83 24.43 -14.95
N GLY A 56 -0.42 25.42 -14.17
CA GLY A 56 -1.31 26.41 -13.55
C GLY A 56 -2.02 25.94 -12.29
N LEU A 57 -1.55 24.83 -11.69
CA LEU A 57 -2.11 24.29 -10.44
C LEU A 57 -1.30 24.81 -9.25
N ASN A 58 -1.99 25.20 -8.17
CA ASN A 58 -1.36 25.56 -6.91
C ASN A 58 -1.22 24.32 -6.02
N VAL A 59 0.03 23.90 -5.74
CA VAL A 59 0.32 22.75 -4.89
C VAL A 59 0.23 23.15 -3.43
N ILE A 60 -0.74 22.59 -2.71
CA ILE A 60 -0.95 22.89 -1.28
C ILE A 60 -0.26 21.90 -0.35
N ALA A 61 0.07 20.71 -0.82
CA ALA A 61 0.78 19.69 -0.06
C ALA A 61 1.37 18.62 -0.97
N GLU A 62 2.46 18.02 -0.50
CA GLU A 62 3.12 16.85 -1.06
C GLU A 62 3.26 15.82 0.04
N GLU A 63 2.91 14.57 -0.23
CA GLU A 63 3.03 13.48 0.76
C GLU A 63 3.31 12.14 0.07
N PRO A 64 3.93 11.17 0.77
CA PRO A 64 4.07 9.81 0.27
C PRO A 64 2.72 9.13 0.08
N ASP A 65 2.58 8.38 -1.03
CA ASP A 65 1.35 7.66 -1.38
C ASP A 65 0.76 6.82 -0.23
N PRO A 66 1.56 6.06 0.56
CA PRO A 66 1.01 5.27 1.65
C PRO A 66 0.26 6.09 2.72
N LEU A 67 0.61 7.37 2.92
CA LEU A 67 -0.14 8.23 3.86
C LEU A 67 -1.53 8.58 3.33
N ALA A 68 -1.63 8.87 2.04
CA ALA A 68 -2.91 9.10 1.37
C ALA A 68 -3.76 7.83 1.38
N MET A 69 -3.16 6.68 1.06
CA MET A 69 -3.85 5.38 1.06
C MET A 69 -4.42 5.01 2.43
N VAL A 70 -3.66 5.20 3.52
CA VAL A 70 -4.16 4.99 4.88
C VAL A 70 -5.44 5.81 5.11
N ARG A 71 -5.45 7.08 4.72
CA ARG A 71 -6.59 7.99 4.87
C ARG A 71 -7.80 7.56 4.01
N ALA A 72 -7.56 6.91 2.87
CA ALA A 72 -8.60 6.43 1.98
C ALA A 72 -9.23 5.11 2.45
N LEU A 73 -8.40 4.17 2.91
CA LEU A 73 -8.75 2.76 3.01
C LEU A 73 -8.99 2.27 4.44
N VAL A 74 -8.30 2.85 5.44
CA VAL A 74 -8.50 2.43 6.83
C VAL A 74 -9.89 2.87 7.31
N PRO A 75 -10.68 1.97 7.92
CA PRO A 75 -11.98 2.33 8.44
C PRO A 75 -11.92 3.42 9.51
N ALA A 76 -12.87 4.35 9.50
CA ALA A 76 -12.95 5.42 10.51
C ALA A 76 -13.12 4.89 11.95
N THR A 77 -13.59 3.64 12.09
CA THR A 77 -13.79 2.94 13.38
C THR A 77 -12.54 2.23 13.89
N ALA A 78 -11.40 2.37 13.20
CA ALA A 78 -10.17 1.62 13.46
C ALA A 78 -9.39 2.04 14.73
N SER A 79 -9.94 2.88 15.62
CA SER A 79 -9.22 3.60 16.67
C SER A 79 -8.27 2.78 17.55
N ASN A 80 -8.53 1.49 17.75
CA ASN A 80 -7.69 0.59 18.57
C ASN A 80 -7.33 -0.72 17.84
N SER A 81 -7.27 -0.70 16.51
CA SER A 81 -6.98 -1.86 15.70
C SER A 81 -5.79 -1.59 14.79
N ALA A 82 -4.98 -2.61 14.54
CA ALA A 82 -3.91 -2.53 13.56
C ALA A 82 -4.34 -3.18 12.24
N TYR A 83 -4.02 -2.53 11.15
CA TYR A 83 -4.28 -3.00 9.79
C TYR A 83 -2.98 -3.04 8.99
N MET A 84 -2.93 -3.95 8.03
CA MET A 84 -1.90 -3.96 7.01
C MET A 84 -2.53 -3.54 5.69
N LEU A 85 -2.14 -2.40 5.14
CA LEU A 85 -2.46 -2.03 3.77
C LEU A 85 -1.43 -2.63 2.83
N VAL A 86 -1.91 -3.17 1.72
CA VAL A 86 -1.08 -3.77 0.66
C VAL A 86 -1.59 -3.25 -0.66
N ASP A 87 -0.92 -2.26 -1.22
CA ASP A 87 -1.25 -1.69 -2.52
C ASP A 87 -0.32 -2.24 -3.59
N MET A 88 -0.76 -3.29 -4.26
CA MET A 88 0.01 -3.92 -5.32
C MET A 88 -0.17 -3.17 -6.63
N GLY A 89 0.73 -2.25 -6.89
CA GLY A 89 0.82 -1.52 -8.16
C GLY A 89 1.32 -2.36 -9.32
N GLU A 90 1.71 -1.71 -10.40
CA GLU A 90 2.23 -2.38 -11.60
C GLU A 90 3.63 -2.97 -11.37
N LEU A 91 4.54 -2.21 -10.79
CA LEU A 91 5.97 -2.58 -10.64
C LEU A 91 6.36 -2.93 -9.21
N SER A 92 5.68 -2.36 -8.23
CA SER A 92 5.99 -2.50 -6.81
C SER A 92 4.70 -2.57 -5.99
N THR A 93 4.84 -2.97 -4.73
CA THR A 93 3.77 -2.96 -3.75
C THR A 93 4.17 -2.07 -2.58
N ASP A 94 3.32 -1.12 -2.25
CA ASP A 94 3.45 -0.32 -1.05
C ASP A 94 2.70 -0.96 0.10
N ILE A 95 3.36 -1.01 1.26
CA ILE A 95 2.83 -1.58 2.49
C ILE A 95 2.80 -0.49 3.55
N ALA A 96 1.68 -0.37 4.23
CA ALA A 96 1.57 0.40 5.46
C ALA A 96 0.97 -0.46 6.57
N LEU A 97 1.66 -0.57 7.70
CA LEU A 97 1.09 -1.12 8.93
C LEU A 97 0.66 0.04 9.81
N THR A 98 -0.61 0.04 10.21
CA THR A 98 -1.23 1.14 10.95
C THR A 98 -1.64 0.71 12.34
N TYR A 99 -1.80 1.68 13.23
CA TYR A 99 -2.58 1.55 14.45
C TYR A 99 -3.58 2.70 14.48
N GLY A 100 -4.86 2.36 14.50
CA GLY A 100 -5.89 3.32 14.14
C GLY A 100 -5.74 3.77 12.68
N ASP A 101 -5.91 5.04 12.45
CA ASP A 101 -5.73 5.72 11.16
C ASP A 101 -4.29 6.21 10.91
N THR A 102 -3.35 5.78 11.76
CA THR A 102 -1.98 6.30 11.78
C THR A 102 -0.98 5.24 11.35
N PRO A 103 -0.17 5.46 10.31
CA PRO A 103 0.87 4.53 9.90
C PRO A 103 2.01 4.49 10.93
N ARG A 104 2.48 3.27 11.21
CA ARG A 104 3.59 2.98 12.13
C ARG A 104 4.78 2.33 11.42
N LEU A 105 4.54 1.73 10.26
CA LEU A 105 5.55 1.18 9.38
C LEU A 105 5.11 1.39 7.94
N ILE A 106 5.99 1.91 7.12
CA ILE A 106 5.82 2.04 5.67
C ILE A 106 6.99 1.34 5.00
N ARG A 107 6.70 0.58 3.96
CA ARG A 107 7.71 -0.16 3.21
C ARG A 107 7.24 -0.39 1.78
N THR A 108 8.16 -0.36 0.81
CA THR A 108 7.90 -0.75 -0.58
C THR A 108 8.60 -2.09 -0.87
N ILE A 109 7.89 -3.01 -1.50
CA ILE A 109 8.41 -4.29 -2.02
C ILE A 109 8.51 -4.18 -3.54
N PRO A 110 9.65 -4.55 -4.18
CA PRO A 110 9.83 -4.48 -5.63
C PRO A 110 9.14 -5.67 -6.34
N THR A 111 7.88 -5.93 -5.99
CA THR A 111 7.01 -6.94 -6.61
C THR A 111 5.66 -6.28 -6.86
N GLY A 112 5.22 -6.26 -8.10
CA GLY A 112 3.93 -5.76 -8.52
C GLY A 112 3.25 -6.73 -9.49
N LEU A 113 2.10 -6.35 -10.05
CA LEU A 113 1.35 -7.18 -11.00
C LEU A 113 2.23 -7.65 -12.17
N ASN A 114 3.13 -6.79 -12.65
CA ASN A 114 4.03 -7.14 -13.75
C ASN A 114 4.98 -8.31 -13.42
N SER A 115 5.32 -8.51 -12.16
CA SER A 115 6.11 -9.68 -11.73
C SER A 115 5.33 -10.98 -11.94
N LEU A 116 4.02 -10.97 -11.67
CA LEU A 116 3.12 -12.10 -11.91
C LEU A 116 2.91 -12.34 -13.41
N VAL A 117 2.70 -11.27 -14.17
CA VAL A 117 2.56 -11.33 -15.63
C VAL A 117 3.78 -11.97 -16.27
N LYS A 118 4.98 -11.53 -15.89
CA LYS A 118 6.24 -12.10 -16.40
C LYS A 118 6.39 -13.58 -16.02
N ALA A 119 6.03 -13.96 -14.81
CA ALA A 119 6.06 -15.36 -14.39
C ALA A 119 5.13 -16.22 -15.24
N VAL A 120 3.91 -15.76 -15.54
CA VAL A 120 2.97 -16.47 -16.44
C VAL A 120 3.53 -16.52 -17.87
N ALA A 121 4.02 -15.40 -18.40
CA ALA A 121 4.56 -15.33 -19.76
C ALA A 121 5.70 -16.32 -19.98
N GLN A 122 6.65 -16.40 -19.02
CA GLN A 122 7.80 -17.30 -19.08
C GLN A 122 7.39 -18.77 -18.95
N ASN A 123 6.54 -19.09 -17.96
CA ASN A 123 6.17 -20.49 -17.70
C ASN A 123 5.26 -21.09 -18.77
N LEU A 124 4.36 -20.27 -19.35
CA LEU A 124 3.43 -20.72 -20.40
C LEU A 124 3.94 -20.44 -21.83
N SER A 125 5.11 -19.80 -21.97
CA SER A 125 5.70 -19.41 -23.25
C SER A 125 4.73 -18.57 -24.12
N VAL A 126 4.06 -17.59 -23.51
CA VAL A 126 3.14 -16.68 -24.16
C VAL A 126 3.62 -15.22 -24.06
N GLN A 127 3.06 -14.34 -24.89
CA GLN A 127 3.35 -12.91 -24.81
C GLN A 127 2.80 -12.29 -23.52
N GLU A 128 3.43 -11.20 -23.02
CA GLU A 128 3.05 -10.55 -21.76
C GLU A 128 1.59 -10.07 -21.75
N ASP A 129 1.07 -9.56 -22.88
CA ASP A 129 -0.33 -9.15 -22.99
C ASP A 129 -1.30 -10.32 -22.80
N GLN A 130 -0.99 -11.48 -23.34
CA GLN A 130 -1.77 -12.70 -23.14
C GLN A 130 -1.64 -13.22 -21.70
N ALA A 131 -0.44 -13.18 -21.14
CA ALA A 131 -0.19 -13.55 -19.75
C ALA A 131 -0.99 -12.66 -18.78
N ARG A 132 -1.05 -11.34 -19.05
CA ARG A 132 -1.87 -10.40 -18.30
C ARG A 132 -3.35 -10.76 -18.35
N GLN A 133 -3.86 -11.09 -19.53
CA GLN A 133 -5.25 -11.54 -19.65
C GLN A 133 -5.51 -12.83 -18.87
N PHE A 134 -4.55 -13.76 -18.86
CA PHE A 134 -4.68 -15.00 -18.11
C PHE A 134 -4.70 -14.75 -16.60
N ILE A 135 -3.78 -13.95 -16.06
CA ILE A 135 -3.72 -13.67 -14.62
C ILE A 135 -4.97 -12.90 -14.14
N LEU A 136 -5.45 -11.92 -14.90
CA LEU A 136 -6.62 -11.13 -14.53
C LEU A 136 -7.93 -11.92 -14.68
N LYS A 137 -8.00 -12.88 -15.61
CA LYS A 137 -9.20 -13.66 -15.87
C LYS A 137 -9.30 -14.93 -15.01
N PHE A 138 -8.19 -15.64 -14.83
CA PHE A 138 -8.18 -16.94 -14.17
C PHE A 138 -7.57 -16.85 -12.75
N GLY A 139 -6.69 -15.89 -12.52
CA GLY A 139 -6.07 -15.67 -11.22
C GLY A 139 -5.41 -16.92 -10.66
N LEU A 140 -5.74 -17.24 -9.43
CA LEU A 140 -5.21 -18.37 -8.68
C LEU A 140 -6.15 -19.58 -8.66
N ASP A 141 -7.19 -19.59 -9.51
CA ASP A 141 -8.14 -20.69 -9.61
C ASP A 141 -7.49 -21.94 -10.25
N GLN A 142 -7.20 -22.92 -9.42
CA GLN A 142 -6.56 -24.18 -9.85
C GLN A 142 -7.45 -25.05 -10.74
N SER A 143 -8.76 -24.81 -10.78
CA SER A 143 -9.70 -25.54 -11.64
C SER A 143 -9.65 -25.05 -13.10
N ARG A 144 -9.06 -23.87 -13.34
CA ARG A 144 -8.95 -23.25 -14.66
C ARG A 144 -7.60 -23.55 -15.28
N LEU A 145 -7.60 -23.83 -16.60
CA LEU A 145 -6.38 -24.15 -17.35
C LEU A 145 -5.50 -25.19 -16.59
N GLU A 146 -6.13 -26.18 -15.98
CA GLU A 146 -5.47 -27.23 -15.22
C GLU A 146 -4.52 -26.66 -14.12
N GLY A 147 -4.79 -25.45 -13.61
CA GLY A 147 -3.97 -24.77 -12.61
C GLY A 147 -2.63 -24.22 -13.15
N GLN A 148 -2.45 -24.15 -14.47
CA GLN A 148 -1.17 -23.70 -15.06
C GLN A 148 -0.84 -22.25 -14.66
N VAL A 149 -1.81 -21.34 -14.62
CA VAL A 149 -1.60 -19.94 -14.22
C VAL A 149 -1.18 -19.88 -12.75
N PHE A 150 -1.86 -20.60 -11.87
CA PHE A 150 -1.50 -20.67 -10.46
C PHE A 150 -0.06 -21.18 -10.27
N ARG A 151 0.30 -22.32 -10.87
CA ARG A 151 1.66 -22.87 -10.75
C ARG A 151 2.73 -21.94 -11.30
N ALA A 152 2.42 -21.16 -12.32
CA ALA A 152 3.35 -20.19 -12.88
C ALA A 152 3.70 -19.06 -11.91
N VAL A 153 2.76 -18.63 -11.08
CA VAL A 153 2.95 -17.50 -10.16
C VAL A 153 3.24 -17.90 -8.71
N GLU A 154 3.06 -19.16 -8.36
CA GLU A 154 3.11 -19.65 -6.97
C GLU A 154 4.39 -19.23 -6.26
N MET A 155 5.57 -19.47 -6.86
CA MET A 155 6.84 -19.10 -6.25
C MET A 155 6.98 -17.57 -6.05
N THR A 156 6.52 -16.77 -7.00
CA THR A 156 6.54 -15.30 -6.89
C THR A 156 5.64 -14.83 -5.76
N LEU A 157 4.45 -15.41 -5.65
CA LEU A 157 3.49 -15.08 -4.59
C LEU A 157 3.96 -15.59 -3.21
N ASP A 158 4.62 -16.74 -3.13
CA ASP A 158 5.18 -17.24 -1.88
C ASP A 158 6.30 -16.32 -1.35
N ASN A 159 7.17 -15.85 -2.24
CA ASN A 159 8.18 -14.86 -1.89
C ASN A 159 7.55 -13.55 -1.43
N PHE A 160 6.53 -13.08 -2.15
CA PHE A 160 5.77 -11.89 -1.78
C PHE A 160 5.10 -12.03 -0.42
N ALA A 161 4.38 -13.13 -0.17
CA ALA A 161 3.74 -13.42 1.12
C ALA A 161 4.75 -13.52 2.27
N SER A 162 5.96 -14.03 2.00
CA SER A 162 7.07 -14.04 2.96
C SER A 162 7.49 -12.62 3.35
N GLU A 163 7.58 -11.69 2.39
CA GLU A 163 7.90 -10.28 2.68
C GLU A 163 6.79 -9.60 3.48
N LEU A 164 5.51 -9.89 3.20
CA LEU A 164 4.39 -9.42 4.02
C LEU A 164 4.51 -9.95 5.45
N SER A 165 4.76 -11.25 5.62
CA SER A 165 4.93 -11.89 6.94
C SER A 165 6.09 -11.31 7.73
N LYS A 166 7.22 -10.98 7.07
CA LYS A 166 8.35 -10.29 7.71
C LYS A 166 7.96 -8.91 8.23
N SER A 167 7.17 -8.17 7.44
CA SER A 167 6.70 -6.83 7.83
C SER A 167 5.74 -6.91 9.03
N ILE A 168 4.84 -7.89 9.05
CA ILE A 168 3.95 -8.15 10.19
C ILE A 168 4.75 -8.48 11.45
N LYS A 169 5.71 -9.43 11.35
CA LYS A 169 6.57 -9.82 12.48
C LYS A 169 7.39 -8.65 13.00
N PHE A 170 7.95 -7.83 12.11
CA PHE A 170 8.68 -6.64 12.51
C PHE A 170 7.81 -5.66 13.30
N PHE A 171 6.57 -5.42 12.83
CA PHE A 171 5.60 -4.57 13.50
C PHE A 171 5.23 -5.13 14.88
N GLN A 172 4.88 -6.42 14.98
CA GLN A 172 4.50 -7.08 16.23
C GLN A 172 5.65 -7.14 17.23
N ASN A 173 6.88 -7.37 16.77
CA ASN A 173 8.06 -7.31 17.66
C ASN A 173 8.32 -5.91 18.22
N ARG A 174 7.90 -4.87 17.48
CA ARG A 174 8.00 -3.49 17.95
C ARG A 174 6.87 -3.11 18.90
N TYR A 175 5.68 -3.67 18.69
CA TYR A 175 4.44 -3.39 19.42
C TYR A 175 3.82 -4.72 19.89
N GLU A 176 4.40 -5.30 20.96
CA GLU A 176 4.12 -6.68 21.40
C GLU A 176 2.63 -6.93 21.72
N ASP A 177 1.93 -5.89 22.21
CA ASP A 177 0.50 -5.98 22.56
C ASP A 177 -0.45 -5.66 21.41
N VAL A 178 0.07 -5.45 20.19
CA VAL A 178 -0.72 -5.03 19.03
C VAL A 178 -0.72 -6.12 17.95
N ALA A 179 -1.84 -6.83 17.83
CA ALA A 179 -2.04 -7.77 16.74
C ALA A 179 -2.60 -7.07 15.49
N VAL A 180 -2.06 -7.41 14.32
CA VAL A 180 -2.63 -6.98 13.03
C VAL A 180 -3.91 -7.77 12.78
N SER A 181 -5.04 -7.07 12.70
CA SER A 181 -6.38 -7.68 12.61
C SER A 181 -6.74 -8.12 11.19
N GLN A 182 -6.31 -7.36 10.19
CA GLN A 182 -6.69 -7.60 8.80
C GLN A 182 -5.69 -6.97 7.82
N ALA A 183 -5.51 -7.60 6.66
CA ALA A 183 -4.83 -7.03 5.51
C ALA A 183 -5.89 -6.47 4.53
N LEU A 184 -5.72 -5.21 4.15
CA LEU A 184 -6.56 -4.47 3.20
C LEU A 184 -5.81 -4.39 1.88
N LEU A 185 -6.32 -5.07 0.84
CA LEU A 185 -5.68 -5.16 -0.46
C LEU A 185 -6.22 -4.09 -1.40
N SER A 186 -5.33 -3.40 -2.10
CA SER A 186 -5.61 -2.36 -3.10
C SER A 186 -4.65 -2.49 -4.28
N GLY A 187 -4.79 -1.61 -5.27
CA GLY A 187 -3.96 -1.63 -6.47
C GLY A 187 -4.37 -2.69 -7.48
N TYR A 188 -3.63 -2.76 -8.57
CA TYR A 188 -3.91 -3.70 -9.66
C TYR A 188 -3.87 -5.17 -9.22
N GLY A 189 -2.98 -5.52 -8.29
CA GLY A 189 -2.89 -6.88 -7.78
C GLY A 189 -4.14 -7.36 -7.04
N ALA A 190 -4.89 -6.46 -6.41
CA ALA A 190 -6.14 -6.81 -5.73
C ALA A 190 -7.25 -7.26 -6.70
N THR A 191 -7.07 -7.05 -8.01
CA THR A 191 -8.00 -7.53 -9.05
C THR A 191 -7.74 -8.97 -9.49
N VAL A 192 -6.62 -9.56 -9.07
CA VAL A 192 -6.29 -10.96 -9.39
C VAL A 192 -7.23 -11.89 -8.62
N PRO A 193 -8.03 -12.72 -9.30
CA PRO A 193 -8.97 -13.61 -8.63
C PRO A 193 -8.31 -14.52 -7.59
N GLN A 194 -8.90 -14.63 -6.41
CA GLN A 194 -8.45 -15.45 -5.26
C GLN A 194 -7.11 -15.04 -4.62
N ILE A 195 -6.55 -13.87 -4.95
CA ILE A 195 -5.31 -13.41 -4.32
C ILE A 195 -5.49 -13.14 -2.82
N ASP A 196 -6.65 -12.63 -2.43
CA ASP A 196 -7.03 -12.36 -1.04
C ASP A 196 -7.01 -13.65 -0.21
N SER A 197 -7.68 -14.69 -0.67
CA SER A 197 -7.72 -15.99 0.00
C SER A 197 -6.34 -16.65 0.08
N TYR A 198 -5.55 -16.54 -0.99
CA TYR A 198 -4.19 -17.06 -1.04
C TYR A 198 -3.30 -16.35 0.00
N LEU A 199 -3.29 -15.03 -0.02
CA LEU A 199 -2.47 -14.25 0.91
C LEU A 199 -2.93 -14.46 2.35
N ALA A 200 -4.25 -14.49 2.62
CA ALA A 200 -4.78 -14.77 3.96
C ALA A 200 -4.24 -16.09 4.51
N GLY A 201 -4.23 -17.15 3.69
CA GLY A 201 -3.69 -18.46 4.08
C GLY A 201 -2.19 -18.45 4.35
N LYS A 202 -1.42 -17.64 3.61
CA LYS A 202 0.05 -17.57 3.75
C LYS A 202 0.51 -16.68 4.92
N ILE A 203 -0.16 -15.54 5.14
CA ILE A 203 0.20 -14.61 6.22
C ILE A 203 -0.54 -14.89 7.53
N ASN A 204 -1.50 -15.81 7.53
CA ASN A 204 -2.33 -16.19 8.68
C ASN A 204 -3.12 -15.00 9.29
N ILE A 205 -3.55 -14.08 8.46
CA ILE A 205 -4.37 -12.92 8.79
C ILE A 205 -5.43 -12.78 7.69
N SER A 206 -6.68 -12.45 8.05
CA SER A 206 -7.72 -12.17 7.06
C SER A 206 -7.24 -11.11 6.07
N ALA A 207 -7.40 -11.37 4.79
CA ALA A 207 -7.10 -10.42 3.72
C ALA A 207 -8.34 -10.18 2.87
N VAL A 208 -8.62 -8.92 2.56
CA VAL A 208 -9.80 -8.53 1.78
C VAL A 208 -9.43 -7.44 0.79
N ALA A 209 -9.97 -7.52 -0.42
CA ALA A 209 -9.93 -6.41 -1.35
C ALA A 209 -10.78 -5.26 -0.79
N THR A 210 -10.24 -4.05 -0.84
CA THR A 210 -10.89 -2.85 -0.31
C THR A 210 -11.09 -1.80 -1.39
N SER A 211 -12.01 -0.88 -1.15
CA SER A 211 -12.35 0.18 -2.09
C SER A 211 -12.32 1.54 -1.38
N PRO A 212 -11.67 2.55 -1.95
CA PRO A 212 -11.65 3.90 -1.39
C PRO A 212 -13.05 4.54 -1.34
N TRP A 213 -13.99 4.05 -2.15
CA TRP A 213 -15.37 4.55 -2.21
C TRP A 213 -16.17 4.24 -0.95
N GLN A 214 -15.76 3.27 -0.15
CA GLN A 214 -16.44 2.92 1.12
C GLN A 214 -16.40 4.06 2.14
N ASN A 215 -15.38 4.91 2.07
CA ASN A 215 -15.14 6.00 2.99
C ASN A 215 -15.51 7.39 2.45
N ILE A 216 -16.27 7.43 1.35
CA ILE A 216 -16.81 8.66 0.76
C ILE A 216 -18.30 8.51 0.45
N ASN A 217 -19.01 9.63 0.49
CA ASN A 217 -20.44 9.62 0.23
C ASN A 217 -20.68 9.77 -1.28
N VAL A 218 -20.95 8.67 -1.96
CA VAL A 218 -21.32 8.62 -3.39
C VAL A 218 -22.69 7.99 -3.59
N SER A 219 -23.43 8.43 -4.60
CA SER A 219 -24.72 7.83 -4.92
C SER A 219 -24.58 6.36 -5.35
N GLN A 220 -25.62 5.56 -5.15
CA GLN A 220 -25.60 4.14 -5.50
C GLN A 220 -25.30 3.89 -7.00
N SER A 221 -25.84 4.74 -7.88
CA SER A 221 -25.55 4.68 -9.33
C SER A 221 -24.08 4.97 -9.63
N MET A 222 -23.47 5.92 -8.94
CA MET A 222 -22.06 6.26 -9.09
C MET A 222 -21.16 5.15 -8.52
N GLN A 223 -21.54 4.51 -7.41
CA GLN A 223 -20.79 3.36 -6.87
C GLN A 223 -20.64 2.24 -7.89
N GLN A 224 -21.69 1.92 -8.65
CA GLN A 224 -21.64 0.90 -9.70
C GLN A 224 -20.66 1.26 -10.83
N GLN A 225 -20.62 2.54 -11.21
CA GLN A 225 -19.69 3.03 -12.24
C GLN A 225 -18.23 3.06 -11.76
N LEU A 226 -18.02 3.37 -10.49
CA LEU A 226 -16.70 3.51 -9.89
C LEU A 226 -16.10 2.18 -9.38
N ALA A 227 -16.92 1.15 -9.16
CA ALA A 227 -16.46 -0.13 -8.66
C ALA A 227 -15.34 -0.77 -9.50
N PRO A 228 -15.41 -0.78 -10.86
CA PRO A 228 -14.37 -1.39 -11.68
C PRO A 228 -12.99 -0.72 -11.59
N ILE A 229 -12.96 0.57 -11.24
CA ILE A 229 -11.73 1.37 -11.16
C ILE A 229 -11.28 1.66 -9.71
N ALA A 230 -11.95 1.08 -8.72
CA ALA A 230 -11.71 1.36 -7.30
C ALA A 230 -10.24 1.22 -6.91
N ASN A 231 -9.60 0.17 -7.40
CA ASN A 231 -8.23 -0.17 -7.04
C ASN A 231 -7.17 0.85 -7.55
N GLU A 232 -7.53 1.69 -8.52
CA GLU A 232 -6.63 2.68 -9.12
C GLU A 232 -6.67 4.04 -8.38
N PHE A 233 -7.68 4.25 -7.52
CA PHE A 233 -7.98 5.57 -6.97
C PHE A 233 -7.70 5.73 -5.47
N ALA A 234 -7.10 4.75 -4.82
CA ALA A 234 -6.84 4.81 -3.37
C ALA A 234 -6.03 6.05 -2.98
N THR A 235 -4.89 6.28 -3.63
CA THR A 235 -4.04 7.46 -3.38
C THR A 235 -4.78 8.76 -3.71
N ALA A 236 -5.42 8.86 -4.88
CA ALA A 236 -6.13 10.08 -5.30
C ALA A 236 -7.27 10.45 -4.33
N VAL A 237 -8.07 9.48 -3.90
CA VAL A 237 -9.11 9.70 -2.89
C VAL A 237 -8.51 10.12 -1.56
N GLY A 238 -7.43 9.51 -1.14
CA GLY A 238 -6.72 9.86 0.08
C GLY A 238 -6.16 11.28 0.06
N LEU A 239 -5.60 11.71 -1.06
CA LEU A 239 -5.15 13.09 -1.27
C LEU A 239 -6.32 14.07 -1.19
N ALA A 240 -7.43 13.77 -1.88
CA ALA A 240 -8.64 14.59 -1.86
C ALA A 240 -9.30 14.69 -0.46
N LYS A 241 -9.14 13.68 0.39
CA LYS A 241 -9.60 13.67 1.79
C LYS A 241 -8.67 14.42 2.74
N ARG A 242 -7.51 14.88 2.28
CA ARG A 242 -6.60 15.66 3.14
C ARG A 242 -7.30 16.95 3.59
N ARG A 243 -7.42 17.10 4.90
CA ARG A 243 -7.90 18.35 5.48
C ARG A 243 -6.75 19.34 5.51
N ASN A 244 -6.99 20.57 5.08
CA ASN A 244 -6.01 21.64 5.29
C ASN A 244 -5.82 21.77 6.81
N LEU A 245 -4.60 21.53 7.28
CA LEU A 245 -4.20 21.93 8.61
C LEU A 245 -4.09 23.45 8.55
N SER A 246 -5.19 24.13 8.90
CA SER A 246 -5.21 25.59 9.12
C SER A 246 -4.47 25.93 10.39
#